data_b4fb90de8e2e1544a544db6dc9704e9b
#
_entry.id   b4fb90de8e2e1544a544db6dc9704e9b
#
_cell.length_a   1.000
_cell.length_b   1.000
_cell.length_c   1.000
_cell.angle_alpha   90.00
_cell.angle_beta   90.00
_cell.angle_gamma   90.00
#
_symmetry.space_group_name_H-M   'P 1'
#
loop_
_entity.id
_entity.type
_entity.pdbx_description
1 polymer ?
#
loop_
_entity_poly.entity_id
_entity_poly.type
_entity_poly.pdbx_seq_one_letter_code
_entity_poly.pdbx_strand_id
1 'polypeptide(L)'
;MRAATAMMVPLTVGWTARRPELIWAGLGGWLAMLADPGGPYPARARVMGAFALAGSIATLAGTVAGQSPWVAVPALFVCALLCSLVRVRGDTAAVSGVLVLTMFCITEGTPARPAEALVRGELFAAGALFALLLSVAIW
;
A
#
# COMPACT_ATOMS: atom_id res chain seq x y z
N MET A 1 18.48 -0.79 2.98
CA MET A 1 18.56 0.67 2.83
C MET A 1 17.41 1.27 2.00
N ARG A 2 17.07 0.72 0.81
CA ARG A 2 16.02 1.27 -0.09
C ARG A 2 14.65 1.46 0.57
N ALA A 3 14.13 0.44 1.26
CA ALA A 3 12.84 0.51 1.93
C ALA A 3 12.82 1.57 3.04
N ALA A 4 13.92 1.72 3.77
CA ALA A 4 14.06 2.76 4.78
C ALA A 4 14.01 4.16 4.16
N THR A 5 14.71 4.39 3.04
CA THR A 5 14.67 5.68 2.33
C THR A 5 13.27 6.00 1.81
N ALA A 6 12.59 5.01 1.21
CA ALA A 6 11.23 5.18 0.69
C ALA A 6 10.21 5.52 1.78
N MET A 7 10.43 5.05 3.00
CA MET A 7 9.59 5.36 4.17
C MET A 7 10.00 6.71 4.81
N MET A 8 11.30 6.91 5.05
CA MET A 8 11.78 8.04 5.84
C MET A 8 11.61 9.39 5.14
N VAL A 9 11.73 9.43 3.81
CA VAL A 9 11.57 10.70 3.07
C VAL A 9 10.16 11.28 3.23
N PRO A 10 9.06 10.56 2.97
CA PRO A 10 7.72 11.10 3.23
C PRO A 10 7.47 11.43 4.70
N LEU A 11 8.00 10.64 5.64
CA LEU A 11 7.84 10.89 7.06
C LEU A 11 8.55 12.16 7.51
N THR A 12 9.80 12.39 7.07
CA THR A 12 10.53 13.61 7.43
C THR A 12 9.88 14.85 6.81
N VAL A 13 9.41 14.76 5.58
CA VAL A 13 8.63 15.83 4.95
C VAL A 13 7.33 16.08 5.73
N GLY A 14 6.62 15.02 6.12
CA GLY A 14 5.40 15.13 6.93
C GLY A 14 5.64 15.79 8.28
N TRP A 15 6.74 15.44 8.94
CA TRP A 15 7.12 16.04 10.21
C TRP A 15 7.43 17.54 10.07
N THR A 16 8.26 17.91 9.11
CA THR A 16 8.66 19.30 8.88
C THR A 16 7.52 20.18 8.37
N ALA A 17 6.66 19.63 7.53
CA ALA A 17 5.47 20.31 7.00
C ALA A 17 4.27 20.29 7.95
N ARG A 18 4.38 19.64 9.12
CA ARG A 18 3.27 19.42 10.08
C ARG A 18 2.04 18.76 9.43
N ARG A 19 2.31 17.80 8.51
CA ARG A 19 1.29 17.03 7.79
C ARG A 19 1.35 15.55 8.18
N PRO A 20 0.68 15.15 9.28
CA PRO A 20 0.72 13.77 9.77
C PRO A 20 0.15 12.76 8.78
N GLU A 21 -0.71 13.19 7.86
CA GLU A 21 -1.27 12.36 6.80
C GLU A 21 -0.22 11.74 5.88
N LEU A 22 0.99 12.32 5.78
CA LEU A 22 2.09 11.77 4.98
C LEU A 22 2.63 10.43 5.50
N ILE A 23 2.18 9.96 6.67
CA ILE A 23 2.43 8.60 7.13
C ILE A 23 1.92 7.56 6.13
N TRP A 24 0.81 7.84 5.45
CA TRP A 24 0.25 6.94 4.43
C TRP A 24 1.15 6.82 3.20
N ALA A 25 1.81 7.92 2.81
CA ALA A 25 2.82 7.89 1.75
C ALA A 25 4.07 7.11 2.20
N GLY A 26 4.49 7.27 3.46
CA GLY A 26 5.58 6.48 4.03
C GLY A 26 5.29 4.98 4.00
N LEU A 27 4.09 4.56 4.40
CA LEU A 27 3.64 3.17 4.36
C LEU A 27 3.57 2.65 2.92
N GLY A 28 3.01 3.43 1.98
CA GLY A 28 2.95 3.08 0.57
C GLY A 28 4.34 2.85 -0.03
N GLY A 29 5.28 3.74 0.25
CA GLY A 29 6.67 3.62 -0.20
C GLY A 29 7.38 2.41 0.39
N TRP A 30 7.24 2.19 1.69
CA TRP A 30 7.85 1.07 2.39
C TRP A 30 7.34 -0.28 1.86
N LEU A 31 6.01 -0.46 1.82
CA LEU A 31 5.40 -1.71 1.39
C LEU A 31 5.66 -1.98 -0.11
N ALA A 32 5.67 -0.95 -0.95
CA ALA A 32 6.02 -1.09 -2.36
C ALA A 32 7.46 -1.59 -2.57
N MET A 33 8.41 -1.16 -1.73
CA MET A 33 9.77 -1.68 -1.76
C MET A 33 9.87 -3.14 -1.30
N LEU A 34 9.00 -3.57 -0.38
CA LEU A 34 8.92 -4.98 0.02
C LEU A 34 8.27 -5.86 -1.06
N ALA A 35 7.41 -5.27 -1.89
CA ALA A 35 6.80 -5.94 -3.03
C ALA A 35 7.70 -5.98 -4.27
N ASP A 36 8.88 -5.32 -4.27
CA ASP A 36 9.81 -5.29 -5.39
C ASP A 36 10.38 -6.71 -5.66
N PRO A 37 10.07 -7.33 -6.81
CA PRO A 37 10.55 -8.67 -7.13
C PRO A 37 12.05 -8.69 -7.51
N GLY A 38 12.66 -7.53 -7.71
CA GLY A 38 13.97 -7.43 -8.34
C GLY A 38 13.95 -7.76 -9.85
N GLY A 39 15.13 -7.86 -10.46
CA GLY A 39 15.25 -8.24 -11.87
C GLY A 39 14.99 -7.10 -12.87
N PRO A 40 14.51 -7.40 -14.09
CA PRO A 40 14.37 -6.41 -15.15
C PRO A 40 13.35 -5.31 -14.82
N TYR A 41 13.66 -4.06 -15.19
CA TYR A 41 12.82 -2.89 -14.93
C TYR A 41 11.34 -3.05 -15.34
N PRO A 42 11.00 -3.63 -16.52
CA PRO A 42 9.60 -3.78 -16.90
C PRO A 42 8.81 -4.73 -15.98
N ALA A 43 9.47 -5.74 -15.41
CA ALA A 43 8.84 -6.65 -14.46
C ALA A 43 8.59 -5.95 -13.12
N ARG A 44 9.59 -5.22 -12.63
CA ARG A 44 9.48 -4.41 -11.40
C ARG A 44 8.38 -3.36 -11.52
N ALA A 45 8.35 -2.60 -12.62
CA ALA A 45 7.34 -1.58 -12.87
C ALA A 45 5.92 -2.16 -12.88
N ARG A 46 5.72 -3.32 -13.51
CA ARG A 46 4.41 -3.99 -13.52
C ARG A 46 3.98 -4.45 -12.13
N VAL A 47 4.86 -5.12 -11.39
CA VAL A 47 4.53 -5.65 -10.06
C VAL A 47 4.28 -4.53 -9.07
N MET A 48 5.20 -3.56 -8.98
CA MET A 48 5.07 -2.43 -8.04
C MET A 48 3.90 -1.51 -8.43
N GLY A 49 3.64 -1.31 -9.73
CA GLY A 49 2.48 -0.56 -10.20
C GLY A 49 1.15 -1.25 -9.87
N ALA A 50 1.06 -2.55 -10.09
CA ALA A 50 -0.10 -3.35 -9.69
C ALA A 50 -0.30 -3.32 -8.16
N PHE A 51 0.80 -3.42 -7.40
CA PHE A 51 0.76 -3.29 -5.95
C PHE A 51 0.30 -1.90 -5.50
N ALA A 52 0.80 -0.82 -6.12
CA ALA A 52 0.37 0.54 -5.81
C ALA A 52 -1.14 0.70 -6.00
N LEU A 53 -1.69 0.20 -7.10
CA LEU A 53 -3.12 0.24 -7.39
C LEU A 53 -3.92 -0.60 -6.38
N ALA A 54 -3.56 -1.85 -6.18
CA ALA A 54 -4.26 -2.75 -5.26
C ALA A 54 -4.19 -2.26 -3.81
N GLY A 55 -3.02 -1.77 -3.37
CA GLY A 55 -2.81 -1.22 -2.03
C GLY A 55 -3.62 0.06 -1.80
N SER A 56 -3.73 0.94 -2.80
CA SER A 56 -4.58 2.14 -2.71
C SER A 56 -6.05 1.79 -2.59
N ILE A 57 -6.53 0.83 -3.38
CA ILE A 57 -7.91 0.33 -3.27
C ILE A 57 -8.14 -0.31 -1.90
N ALA A 58 -7.20 -1.12 -1.41
CA ALA A 58 -7.28 -1.74 -0.09
C ALA A 58 -7.30 -0.69 1.04
N THR A 59 -6.48 0.36 0.92
CA THR A 59 -6.44 1.49 1.87
C THR A 59 -7.79 2.19 1.94
N LEU A 60 -8.37 2.49 0.80
CA LEU A 60 -9.67 3.14 0.70
C LEU A 60 -10.78 2.23 1.25
N ALA A 61 -10.82 0.98 0.77
CA ALA A 61 -11.86 0.02 1.16
C ALA A 61 -11.80 -0.32 2.65
N GLY A 62 -10.60 -0.57 3.21
CA GLY A 62 -10.41 -0.85 4.63
C GLY A 62 -10.84 0.33 5.51
N THR A 63 -10.43 1.57 5.14
CA THR A 63 -10.82 2.77 5.88
C THR A 63 -12.34 2.95 5.95
N VAL A 64 -13.05 2.69 4.85
CA VAL A 64 -14.51 2.80 4.80
C VAL A 64 -15.19 1.62 5.49
N ALA A 65 -14.71 0.40 5.27
CA ALA A 65 -15.27 -0.81 5.87
C ALA A 65 -15.18 -0.78 7.40
N GLY A 66 -14.10 -0.25 7.97
CA GLY A 66 -13.88 -0.14 9.41
C GLY A 66 -14.89 0.74 10.15
N GLN A 67 -15.73 1.50 9.45
CA GLN A 67 -16.79 2.31 10.07
C GLN A 67 -17.91 1.47 10.69
N SER A 68 -18.07 0.22 10.26
CA SER A 68 -19.10 -0.68 10.76
C SER A 68 -18.59 -2.12 10.85
N PRO A 69 -18.68 -2.76 12.02
CA PRO A 69 -18.26 -4.17 12.19
C PRO A 69 -18.95 -5.12 11.23
N TRP A 70 -20.21 -4.84 10.89
CA TRP A 70 -21.01 -5.65 9.97
C TRP A 70 -20.50 -5.59 8.52
N VAL A 71 -19.81 -4.52 8.15
CA VAL A 71 -19.18 -4.36 6.83
C VAL A 71 -17.72 -4.81 6.89
N ALA A 72 -17.02 -4.53 7.97
CA ALA A 72 -15.62 -4.85 8.18
C ALA A 72 -15.34 -6.35 8.03
N VAL A 73 -16.06 -7.18 8.77
CA VAL A 73 -15.83 -8.64 8.77
C VAL A 73 -16.00 -9.28 7.38
N PRO A 74 -17.10 -9.07 6.64
CA PRO A 74 -17.23 -9.62 5.30
C PRO A 74 -16.24 -9.00 4.30
N ALA A 75 -15.91 -7.71 4.43
CA ALA A 75 -14.94 -7.06 3.57
C ALA A 75 -13.53 -7.63 3.78
N LEU A 76 -13.13 -7.85 5.03
CA LEU A 76 -11.87 -8.51 5.37
C LEU A 76 -11.81 -9.93 4.79
N PHE A 77 -12.91 -10.69 4.94
CA PHE A 77 -12.98 -12.04 4.38
C PHE A 77 -12.80 -12.05 2.85
N VAL A 78 -13.49 -11.16 2.14
CA VAL A 78 -13.38 -11.02 0.69
C VAL A 78 -11.96 -10.60 0.29
N CYS A 79 -11.38 -9.63 1.00
CA CYS A 79 -10.00 -9.18 0.75
C CYS A 79 -9.00 -10.32 0.95
N ALA A 80 -9.13 -11.08 2.05
CA ALA A 80 -8.27 -12.22 2.34
C ALA A 80 -8.41 -13.33 1.28
N LEU A 81 -9.62 -13.60 0.84
CA LEU A 81 -9.89 -14.57 -0.23
C LEU A 81 -9.23 -14.16 -1.55
N LEU A 82 -9.42 -12.90 -1.97
CA LEU A 82 -8.81 -12.37 -3.20
C LEU A 82 -7.28 -12.40 -3.13
N CYS A 83 -6.69 -11.97 -2.02
CA CYS A 83 -5.25 -12.01 -1.80
C CYS A 83 -4.71 -13.44 -1.81
N SER A 84 -5.46 -14.40 -1.27
CA SER A 84 -5.10 -15.82 -1.30
C SER A 84 -5.17 -16.40 -2.72
N LEU A 85 -6.18 -16.03 -3.51
CA LEU A 85 -6.30 -16.47 -4.90
C LEU A 85 -5.16 -15.93 -5.78
N VAL A 86 -4.69 -14.72 -5.54
CA VAL A 86 -3.56 -14.12 -6.27
C VAL A 86 -2.27 -14.94 -6.09
N ARG A 87 -2.13 -15.66 -4.99
CA ARG A 87 -0.99 -16.55 -4.72
C ARG A 87 -0.77 -17.62 -5.80
N VAL A 88 -1.82 -18.04 -6.49
CA VAL A 88 -1.71 -19.01 -7.60
C VAL A 88 -0.79 -18.52 -8.73
N ARG A 89 -0.59 -17.19 -8.83
CA ARG A 89 0.30 -16.58 -9.84
C ARG A 89 1.79 -16.60 -9.48
N GLY A 90 2.16 -17.18 -8.34
CA GLY A 90 3.54 -17.36 -7.92
C GLY A 90 3.93 -16.53 -6.68
N ASP A 91 5.17 -16.70 -6.22
CA ASP A 91 5.66 -16.17 -4.95
C ASP A 91 5.60 -14.64 -4.86
N THR A 92 5.98 -13.94 -5.92
CA THR A 92 5.89 -12.47 -5.97
C THR A 92 4.46 -11.97 -5.78
N ALA A 93 3.50 -12.66 -6.39
CA ALA A 93 2.09 -12.33 -6.26
C ALA A 93 1.58 -12.67 -4.84
N ALA A 94 2.09 -13.76 -4.24
CA ALA A 94 1.78 -14.13 -2.86
C ALA A 94 2.25 -13.05 -1.87
N VAL A 95 3.50 -12.59 -1.99
CA VAL A 95 4.04 -11.51 -1.15
C VAL A 95 3.22 -10.24 -1.31
N SER A 96 2.94 -9.83 -2.55
CA SER A 96 2.11 -8.64 -2.82
C SER A 96 0.72 -8.75 -2.21
N GLY A 97 0.09 -9.94 -2.28
CA GLY A 97 -1.21 -10.19 -1.67
C GLY A 97 -1.20 -10.05 -0.15
N VAL A 98 -0.17 -10.58 0.52
CA VAL A 98 0.00 -10.42 1.98
C VAL A 98 0.15 -8.96 2.37
N LEU A 99 0.96 -8.20 1.63
CA LEU A 99 1.18 -6.77 1.91
C LEU A 99 -0.09 -5.94 1.68
N VAL A 100 -0.88 -6.25 0.64
CA VAL A 100 -2.19 -5.61 0.40
C VAL A 100 -3.17 -5.93 1.52
N LEU A 101 -3.24 -7.18 1.96
CA LEU A 101 -4.09 -7.58 3.09
C LEU A 101 -3.65 -6.89 4.39
N THR A 102 -2.35 -6.80 4.65
CA THR A 102 -1.80 -6.08 5.81
C THR A 102 -2.25 -4.62 5.80
N MET A 103 -2.18 -3.97 4.63
CA MET A 103 -2.62 -2.58 4.50
C MET A 103 -4.12 -2.44 4.73
N PHE A 104 -4.93 -3.37 4.22
CA PHE A 104 -6.37 -3.41 4.49
C PHE A 104 -6.65 -3.49 5.99
N CYS A 105 -6.00 -4.41 6.72
CA CYS A 105 -6.18 -4.57 8.17
C CYS A 105 -5.78 -3.30 8.95
N ILE A 106 -4.67 -2.65 8.57
CA ILE A 106 -4.23 -1.40 9.23
C ILE A 106 -5.29 -0.31 9.05
N THR A 107 -5.81 -0.16 7.85
CA THR A 107 -6.78 0.90 7.54
C THR A 107 -8.17 0.61 8.09
N GLU A 108 -8.57 -0.65 8.16
CA GLU A 108 -9.80 -1.09 8.83
C GLU A 108 -9.77 -0.77 10.34
N GLY A 109 -8.59 -0.96 10.98
CA GLY A 109 -8.39 -0.60 12.38
C GLY A 109 -8.35 0.92 12.66
N THR A 110 -8.33 1.74 11.61
CA THR A 110 -8.31 3.21 11.70
C THR A 110 -9.41 3.83 10.84
N PRO A 111 -10.70 3.58 11.15
CA PRO A 111 -11.81 4.05 10.34
C PRO A 111 -11.82 5.58 10.24
N ALA A 112 -12.21 6.09 9.07
CA ALA A 112 -12.34 7.51 8.81
C ALA A 112 -13.42 7.78 7.76
N ARG A 113 -13.77 9.06 7.58
CA ARG A 113 -14.78 9.47 6.60
C ARG A 113 -14.33 9.15 5.16
N PRO A 114 -15.25 8.94 4.21
CA PRO A 114 -14.89 8.62 2.83
C PRO A 114 -13.93 9.63 2.17
N ALA A 115 -14.07 10.91 2.49
CA ALA A 115 -13.16 11.95 1.99
C ALA A 115 -11.71 11.74 2.49
N GLU A 116 -11.55 11.37 3.75
CA GLU A 116 -10.24 11.05 4.32
C GLU A 116 -9.69 9.73 3.75
N ALA A 117 -10.57 8.75 3.49
CA ALA A 117 -10.18 7.50 2.86
C ALA A 117 -9.57 7.73 1.47
N LEU A 118 -10.15 8.64 0.67
CA LEU A 118 -9.59 9.04 -0.62
C LEU A 118 -8.18 9.63 -0.46
N VAL A 119 -8.01 10.59 0.44
CA VAL A 119 -6.70 11.19 0.70
C VAL A 119 -5.66 10.15 1.12
N ARG A 120 -6.04 9.20 1.98
CA ARG A 120 -5.16 8.11 2.40
C ARG A 120 -4.75 7.22 1.22
N GLY A 121 -5.71 6.85 0.35
CA GLY A 121 -5.45 6.06 -0.84
C GLY A 121 -4.53 6.77 -1.84
N GLU A 122 -4.76 8.06 -2.08
CA GLU A 122 -3.91 8.89 -2.93
C GLU A 122 -2.49 9.03 -2.38
N LEU A 123 -2.34 9.28 -1.09
CA LEU A 123 -1.04 9.36 -0.43
C LEU A 123 -0.30 8.03 -0.46
N PHE A 124 -1.01 6.92 -0.25
CA PHE A 124 -0.43 5.58 -0.39
C PHE A 124 0.08 5.35 -1.82
N ALA A 125 -0.73 5.69 -2.84
CA ALA A 125 -0.34 5.60 -4.24
C ALA A 125 0.90 6.45 -4.53
N ALA A 126 0.91 7.70 -4.07
CA ALA A 126 2.05 8.61 -4.25
C ALA A 126 3.34 8.04 -3.63
N GLY A 127 3.26 7.48 -2.42
CA GLY A 127 4.40 6.82 -1.78
C GLY A 127 4.88 5.59 -2.52
N ALA A 128 3.95 4.76 -2.99
CA ALA A 128 4.29 3.56 -3.78
C ALA A 128 4.92 3.92 -5.14
N LEU A 129 4.41 4.97 -5.81
CA LEU A 129 5.00 5.48 -7.05
C LEU A 129 6.38 6.12 -6.80
N PHE A 130 6.57 6.83 -5.70
CA PHE A 130 7.88 7.32 -5.28
C PHE A 130 8.89 6.17 -5.10
N ALA A 131 8.48 5.09 -4.44
CA ALA A 131 9.31 3.89 -4.29
C ALA A 131 9.64 3.25 -5.65
N LEU A 132 8.67 3.18 -6.57
CA LEU A 132 8.90 2.71 -7.93
C LEU A 132 9.93 3.56 -8.66
N LEU A 133 9.82 4.88 -8.58
CA LEU A 133 10.80 5.80 -9.17
C LEU A 133 12.20 5.60 -8.59
N LEU A 134 12.33 5.49 -7.27
CA LEU A 134 13.60 5.16 -6.62
C LEU A 134 14.17 3.83 -7.11
N SER A 135 13.30 2.84 -7.28
CA SER A 135 13.67 1.49 -7.72
C SER A 135 14.19 1.46 -9.17
N VAL A 136 13.65 2.31 -10.04
CA VAL A 136 14.01 2.37 -11.47
C VAL A 136 15.16 3.36 -11.74
N ALA A 137 15.17 4.51 -11.05
CA ALA A 137 16.12 5.59 -11.35
C ALA A 137 17.48 5.42 -10.67
N ILE A 138 17.53 4.79 -9.50
CA ILE A 138 18.76 4.75 -8.69
C ILE A 138 19.40 3.36 -8.69
N TRP A 139 18.66 2.32 -9.07
CA TRP A 139 19.09 0.92 -9.01
C TRP A 139 18.59 0.11 -10.19
#